data_ae2c8de5dc6d0c810fe2aed77a78a756
#
_entry.id   ae2c8de5dc6d0c810fe2aed77a78a756
#
_cell.length_a   1.000
_cell.length_b   1.000
_cell.length_c   1.000
_cell.angle_alpha   90.00
_cell.angle_beta   90.00
_cell.angle_gamma   90.00
#
_symmetry.space_group_name_H-M   'P 1'
#
loop_
_entity.id
_entity.type
_entity.pdbx_description
1 polymer ?
#
loop_
_entity_poly.entity_id
_entity_poly.type
_entity_poly.pdbx_seq_one_letter_code
_entity_poly.pdbx_strand_id
1 'polypeptide(L)'
;MIFSSIPFLYCFLPAVILLYFVVPGRGKNVVLLLASLVFYAWGELRYTLLMLVMITQGYVFGRLIDSKRRWSKLFLTTSVVISLGVLGYFKYAGFFLESFGAVTGLAVPVLKVTLPIGISFYTFQVISYVIDVYRKTVAAQRSYIDMAMYISMFPQLIAGPIVRYSDIEGELHVRKHSTEKTACGIRRFIIGLSKKVLIANQLGELIDAYAGASQPSVLFVWLYAIACTLQIYFDFSGYSDMAIGLGKIFGFDFPENFNYPYISKSITEFWRRWHMSLGTWFRDYVYIPMGGNRVKKWRWFLNILVVWALTGLWHGAAWNFVIWGLYMAFFLILEKLFLLPLLKKSRVAGHIYTMLLVMISFVIFSAATMSDAGAVIAGMFGAGGLSTVSAESLYYLKSYAITLIIAIAGSLPVVRNVFAGLEGRMKDNKVVNAVFTIGEPVVLAALLILGDGYLVDGSFNPFLYFRF
;
A
#
# COMPACT_ATOMS: atom_id res chain seq x y z
N MET A 1 -15.49 -7.13 4.04
CA MET A 1 -14.94 -7.15 5.42
C MET A 1 -13.62 -6.39 5.42
N ILE A 2 -13.24 -5.71 6.51
CA ILE A 2 -11.93 -5.01 6.62
C ILE A 2 -11.21 -5.48 7.88
N PHE A 3 -9.87 -5.41 7.90
CA PHE A 3 -9.06 -5.91 9.02
C PHE A 3 -9.30 -5.15 10.33
N SER A 4 -9.57 -3.86 10.24
CA SER A 4 -9.93 -3.01 11.38
C SER A 4 -11.43 -3.01 11.64
N SER A 5 -12.05 -4.18 11.77
CA SER A 5 -13.46 -4.32 12.14
C SER A 5 -13.66 -5.42 13.18
N ILE A 6 -14.60 -5.19 14.09
CA ILE A 6 -14.94 -6.15 15.15
C ILE A 6 -15.30 -7.54 14.61
N PRO A 7 -16.15 -7.68 13.54
CA PRO A 7 -16.44 -9.00 12.96
C PRO A 7 -15.20 -9.71 12.42
N PHE A 8 -14.24 -8.96 11.87
CA PHE A 8 -12.98 -9.57 11.41
C PHE A 8 -12.14 -10.07 12.58
N LEU A 9 -11.92 -9.21 13.58
CA LEU A 9 -11.00 -9.48 14.69
C LEU A 9 -11.50 -10.61 15.60
N TYR A 10 -12.80 -10.64 15.89
CA TYR A 10 -13.37 -11.52 16.92
C TYR A 10 -14.18 -12.71 16.39
N CYS A 11 -14.57 -12.70 15.11
CA CYS A 11 -15.30 -13.82 14.52
C CYS A 11 -14.50 -14.48 13.41
N PHE A 12 -14.18 -13.73 12.36
CA PHE A 12 -13.58 -14.31 11.16
C PHE A 12 -12.15 -14.81 11.40
N LEU A 13 -11.26 -13.95 11.90
CA LEU A 13 -9.85 -14.29 12.08
C LEU A 13 -9.62 -15.45 13.06
N PRO A 14 -10.23 -15.49 14.26
CA PRO A 14 -10.12 -16.63 15.17
C PRO A 14 -10.63 -17.93 14.56
N ALA A 15 -11.78 -17.89 13.87
CA ALA A 15 -12.33 -19.07 13.20
C ALA A 15 -11.39 -19.62 12.12
N VAL A 16 -10.82 -18.72 11.29
CA VAL A 16 -9.86 -19.13 10.24
C VAL A 16 -8.59 -19.68 10.84
N ILE A 17 -8.04 -19.05 11.88
CA ILE A 17 -6.83 -19.55 12.57
C ILE A 17 -7.10 -20.94 13.15
N LEU A 18 -8.21 -21.12 13.86
CA LEU A 18 -8.58 -22.42 14.44
C LEU A 18 -8.66 -23.50 13.37
N LEU A 19 -9.46 -23.27 12.31
CA LEU A 19 -9.61 -24.21 11.20
C LEU A 19 -8.28 -24.53 10.52
N TYR A 20 -7.45 -23.51 10.31
CA TYR A 20 -6.15 -23.65 9.65
C TYR A 20 -5.19 -24.55 10.44
N PHE A 21 -5.16 -24.45 11.77
CA PHE A 21 -4.25 -25.25 12.59
C PHE A 21 -4.81 -26.65 12.90
N VAL A 22 -6.13 -26.86 12.89
CA VAL A 22 -6.75 -28.16 13.08
C VAL A 22 -6.62 -29.04 11.82
N VAL A 23 -6.69 -28.46 10.63
CA VAL A 23 -6.65 -29.21 9.36
C VAL A 23 -5.23 -29.67 9.03
N PRO A 24 -5.04 -30.94 8.54
CA PRO A 24 -3.73 -31.44 8.13
C PRO A 24 -3.16 -30.64 6.94
N GLY A 25 -1.83 -30.71 6.77
CA GLY A 25 -1.06 -29.87 5.86
C GLY A 25 -1.62 -29.72 4.44
N ARG A 26 -2.14 -30.79 3.85
CA ARG A 26 -2.76 -30.79 2.51
C ARG A 26 -4.06 -29.96 2.43
N GLY A 27 -4.80 -29.82 3.53
CA GLY A 27 -6.04 -29.05 3.60
C GLY A 27 -5.86 -27.57 3.87
N LYS A 28 -4.68 -27.14 4.31
CA LYS A 28 -4.42 -25.74 4.72
C LYS A 28 -4.65 -24.73 3.60
N ASN A 29 -4.26 -25.04 2.36
CA ASN A 29 -4.50 -24.21 1.19
C ASN A 29 -6.00 -24.08 0.87
N VAL A 30 -6.76 -25.18 1.05
CA VAL A 30 -8.21 -25.17 0.85
C VAL A 30 -8.88 -24.27 1.89
N VAL A 31 -8.49 -24.37 3.17
CA VAL A 31 -9.01 -23.51 4.24
C VAL A 31 -8.75 -22.04 3.94
N LEU A 32 -7.52 -21.69 3.56
CA LEU A 32 -7.18 -20.30 3.19
C LEU A 32 -7.93 -19.83 1.95
N LEU A 33 -8.11 -20.68 0.93
CA LEU A 33 -8.89 -20.35 -0.26
C LEU A 33 -10.35 -20.05 0.11
N LEU A 34 -11.00 -20.96 0.83
CA LEU A 34 -12.40 -20.78 1.22
C LEU A 34 -12.60 -19.56 2.11
N ALA A 35 -11.72 -19.37 3.11
CA ALA A 35 -11.73 -18.18 3.95
C ALA A 35 -11.56 -16.90 3.12
N SER A 36 -10.65 -16.90 2.15
CA SER A 36 -10.41 -15.74 1.27
C SER A 36 -11.60 -15.43 0.38
N LEU A 37 -12.25 -16.45 -0.16
CA LEU A 37 -13.49 -16.29 -0.95
C LEU A 37 -14.62 -15.72 -0.09
N VAL A 38 -14.80 -16.23 1.13
CA VAL A 38 -15.79 -15.68 2.09
C VAL A 38 -15.45 -14.23 2.44
N PHE A 39 -14.19 -13.92 2.74
CA PHE A 39 -13.74 -12.57 3.03
C PHE A 39 -14.05 -11.58 1.90
N TYR A 40 -13.78 -11.96 0.66
CA TYR A 40 -14.02 -11.15 -0.52
C TYR A 40 -15.52 -11.02 -0.81
N ALA A 41 -16.25 -12.13 -0.82
CA ALA A 41 -17.69 -12.17 -1.09
C ALA A 41 -18.51 -11.39 -0.07
N TRP A 42 -18.03 -11.25 1.17
CA TRP A 42 -18.69 -10.41 2.20
C TRP A 42 -18.85 -8.95 1.77
N GLY A 43 -17.89 -8.41 1.01
CA GLY A 43 -17.94 -7.04 0.49
C GLY A 43 -18.44 -6.95 -0.95
N GLU A 44 -18.13 -7.95 -1.77
CA GLU A 44 -18.19 -7.86 -3.24
C GLU A 44 -18.63 -9.20 -3.88
N LEU A 45 -19.81 -9.71 -3.51
CA LEU A 45 -20.30 -11.02 -3.96
C LEU A 45 -20.28 -11.17 -5.50
N ARG A 46 -20.74 -10.13 -6.23
CA ARG A 46 -20.82 -10.16 -7.71
C ARG A 46 -19.45 -10.27 -8.37
N TYR A 47 -18.44 -9.62 -7.80
CA TYR A 47 -17.08 -9.57 -8.35
C TYR A 47 -16.20 -10.76 -7.92
N THR A 48 -16.70 -11.62 -7.01
CA THR A 48 -16.05 -12.88 -6.70
C THR A 48 -15.93 -13.76 -7.94
N LEU A 49 -16.96 -13.79 -8.79
CA LEU A 49 -16.90 -14.51 -10.05
C LEU A 49 -15.86 -13.94 -11.00
N LEU A 50 -15.77 -12.60 -11.12
CA LEU A 50 -14.75 -11.95 -11.94
C LEU A 50 -13.33 -12.33 -11.47
N MET A 51 -13.08 -12.30 -10.16
CA MET A 51 -11.81 -12.73 -9.59
C MET A 51 -11.49 -14.18 -9.94
N LEU A 52 -12.46 -15.09 -9.85
CA LEU A 52 -12.29 -16.49 -10.23
C LEU A 52 -11.99 -16.65 -11.73
N VAL A 53 -12.63 -15.86 -12.61
CA VAL A 53 -12.33 -15.82 -14.04
C VAL A 53 -10.89 -15.37 -14.28
N MET A 54 -10.42 -14.33 -13.58
CA MET A 54 -9.04 -13.85 -13.69
C MET A 54 -8.02 -14.87 -13.17
N ILE A 55 -8.33 -15.57 -12.08
CA ILE A 55 -7.52 -16.68 -11.57
C ILE A 55 -7.41 -17.80 -12.59
N THR A 56 -8.57 -18.22 -13.13
CA THR A 56 -8.65 -19.30 -14.13
C THR A 56 -7.86 -18.93 -15.39
N GLN A 57 -8.01 -17.71 -15.87
CA GLN A 57 -7.25 -17.18 -17.00
C GLN A 57 -5.73 -17.27 -16.71
N GLY A 58 -5.26 -16.75 -15.57
CA GLY A 58 -3.85 -16.83 -15.19
C GLY A 58 -3.33 -18.27 -15.12
N TYR A 59 -4.09 -19.17 -14.50
CA TYR A 59 -3.75 -20.59 -14.41
C TYR A 59 -3.65 -21.26 -15.79
N VAL A 60 -4.67 -21.12 -16.63
CA VAL A 60 -4.72 -21.76 -17.96
C VAL A 60 -3.57 -21.24 -18.84
N PHE A 61 -3.39 -19.91 -18.92
CA PHE A 61 -2.31 -19.34 -19.74
C PHE A 61 -0.93 -19.67 -19.18
N GLY A 62 -0.73 -19.70 -17.86
CA GLY A 62 0.51 -20.19 -17.28
C GLY A 62 0.86 -21.60 -17.72
N ARG A 63 -0.13 -22.51 -17.68
CA ARG A 63 0.02 -23.91 -18.17
C ARG A 63 0.31 -23.98 -19.67
N LEU A 64 -0.36 -23.16 -20.49
CA LEU A 64 -0.15 -23.13 -21.94
C LEU A 64 1.22 -22.58 -22.31
N ILE A 65 1.70 -21.54 -21.62
CA ILE A 65 3.04 -20.95 -21.81
C ILE A 65 4.11 -21.99 -21.53
N ASP A 66 3.96 -22.77 -20.46
CA ASP A 66 4.94 -23.80 -20.07
C ASP A 66 4.92 -25.00 -21.03
N SER A 67 3.73 -25.50 -21.41
CA SER A 67 3.56 -26.72 -22.20
C SER A 67 3.79 -26.53 -23.70
N LYS A 68 3.38 -25.38 -24.27
CA LYS A 68 3.39 -25.14 -25.74
C LYS A 68 4.36 -24.02 -26.13
N ARG A 69 5.64 -24.28 -26.05
CA ARG A 69 6.74 -23.34 -26.22
C ARG A 69 6.70 -22.52 -27.51
N ARG A 70 6.30 -23.12 -28.63
CA ARG A 70 6.18 -22.44 -29.93
C ARG A 70 5.20 -21.26 -29.88
N TRP A 71 4.16 -21.35 -29.08
CA TRP A 71 3.09 -20.36 -28.96
C TRP A 71 3.15 -19.55 -27.66
N SER A 72 4.19 -19.73 -26.85
CA SER A 72 4.28 -19.11 -25.51
C SER A 72 4.19 -17.60 -25.54
N LYS A 73 4.76 -16.93 -26.55
CA LYS A 73 4.65 -15.48 -26.71
C LYS A 73 3.22 -15.04 -27.00
N LEU A 74 2.49 -15.80 -27.86
CA LEU A 74 1.09 -15.52 -28.15
C LEU A 74 0.24 -15.65 -26.88
N PHE A 75 0.39 -16.76 -26.12
CA PHE A 75 -0.35 -16.97 -24.88
C PHE A 75 -0.04 -15.91 -23.83
N LEU A 76 1.23 -15.53 -23.68
CA LEU A 76 1.61 -14.43 -22.82
C LEU A 76 0.91 -13.13 -23.22
N THR A 77 1.01 -12.74 -24.49
CA THR A 77 0.40 -11.49 -24.99
C THR A 77 -1.12 -11.51 -24.78
N THR A 78 -1.78 -12.61 -25.11
CA THR A 78 -3.24 -12.77 -24.91
C THR A 78 -3.63 -12.63 -23.44
N SER A 79 -2.89 -13.29 -22.53
CA SER A 79 -3.14 -13.21 -21.09
C SER A 79 -2.99 -11.78 -20.58
N VAL A 80 -1.94 -11.09 -20.98
CA VAL A 80 -1.69 -9.68 -20.58
C VAL A 80 -2.77 -8.76 -21.16
N VAL A 81 -3.15 -8.93 -22.42
CA VAL A 81 -4.21 -8.13 -23.06
C VAL A 81 -5.55 -8.33 -22.36
N ILE A 82 -5.94 -9.57 -22.05
CA ILE A 82 -7.17 -9.85 -21.30
C ILE A 82 -7.10 -9.18 -19.92
N SER A 83 -6.00 -9.35 -19.18
CA SER A 83 -5.85 -8.80 -17.85
C SER A 83 -5.91 -7.26 -17.83
N LEU A 84 -5.21 -6.61 -18.76
CA LEU A 84 -5.25 -5.15 -18.92
C LEU A 84 -6.59 -4.66 -19.48
N GLY A 85 -7.25 -5.44 -20.35
CA GLY A 85 -8.57 -5.12 -20.88
C GLY A 85 -9.64 -5.11 -19.78
N VAL A 86 -9.63 -6.11 -18.92
CA VAL A 86 -10.53 -6.18 -17.76
C VAL A 86 -10.26 -5.01 -16.80
N LEU A 87 -8.99 -4.76 -16.44
CA LEU A 87 -8.63 -3.62 -15.61
C LEU A 87 -9.02 -2.29 -16.28
N GLY A 88 -8.78 -2.16 -17.59
CA GLY A 88 -9.13 -1.00 -18.40
C GLY A 88 -10.62 -0.70 -18.37
N TYR A 89 -11.45 -1.71 -18.52
CA TYR A 89 -12.90 -1.56 -18.48
C TYR A 89 -13.40 -1.12 -17.10
N PHE A 90 -13.02 -1.83 -16.04
CA PHE A 90 -13.57 -1.56 -14.72
C PHE A 90 -12.98 -0.31 -14.07
N LYS A 91 -11.73 0.02 -14.32
CA LYS A 91 -11.06 1.16 -13.65
C LYS A 91 -10.98 2.40 -14.51
N TYR A 92 -10.76 2.28 -15.81
CA TYR A 92 -10.36 3.44 -16.62
C TYR A 92 -11.38 3.85 -17.67
N ALA A 93 -12.37 3.01 -18.04
CA ALA A 93 -13.30 3.34 -19.13
C ALA A 93 -14.07 4.64 -18.87
N GLY A 94 -14.61 4.83 -17.66
CA GLY A 94 -15.29 6.07 -17.27
C GLY A 94 -14.39 7.30 -17.41
N PHE A 95 -13.20 7.24 -16.81
CA PHE A 95 -12.23 8.34 -16.85
C PHE A 95 -11.82 8.75 -18.27
N PHE A 96 -11.58 7.78 -19.17
CA PHE A 96 -11.23 8.08 -20.55
C PHE A 96 -12.41 8.66 -21.32
N LEU A 97 -13.62 8.17 -21.11
CA LEU A 97 -14.81 8.70 -21.75
C LEU A 97 -15.12 10.12 -21.27
N GLU A 98 -15.07 10.38 -19.98
CA GLU A 98 -15.27 11.72 -19.41
C GLU A 98 -14.21 12.70 -19.92
N SER A 99 -12.93 12.29 -19.93
CA SER A 99 -11.84 13.12 -20.47
C SER A 99 -12.00 13.39 -21.96
N PHE A 100 -12.43 12.39 -22.75
CA PHE A 100 -12.71 12.55 -24.17
C PHE A 100 -13.87 13.52 -24.41
N GLY A 101 -14.98 13.38 -23.67
CA GLY A 101 -16.11 14.31 -23.73
C GLY A 101 -15.72 15.75 -23.39
N ALA A 102 -14.89 15.92 -22.33
CA ALA A 102 -14.41 17.23 -21.91
C ALA A 102 -13.52 17.92 -22.98
N VAL A 103 -12.70 17.16 -23.71
CA VAL A 103 -11.81 17.71 -24.77
C VAL A 103 -12.56 17.96 -26.06
N THR A 104 -13.50 17.09 -26.45
CA THR A 104 -14.18 17.14 -27.75
C THR A 104 -15.50 17.92 -27.72
N GLY A 105 -16.07 18.17 -26.55
CA GLY A 105 -17.42 18.75 -26.39
C GLY A 105 -18.55 17.77 -26.76
N LEU A 106 -18.24 16.51 -27.10
CA LEU A 106 -19.24 15.51 -27.45
C LEU A 106 -19.93 14.96 -26.21
N ALA A 107 -21.26 14.75 -26.27
CA ALA A 107 -22.00 14.07 -25.24
C ALA A 107 -21.62 12.58 -25.24
N VAL A 108 -20.88 12.14 -24.23
CA VAL A 108 -20.45 10.75 -24.06
C VAL A 108 -21.30 10.10 -22.95
N PRO A 109 -21.75 8.85 -23.14
CA PRO A 109 -22.50 8.17 -22.10
C PRO A 109 -21.64 7.95 -20.83
N VAL A 110 -22.17 8.34 -19.67
CA VAL A 110 -21.51 8.13 -18.37
C VAL A 110 -21.57 6.64 -18.03
N LEU A 111 -20.43 5.98 -18.04
CA LEU A 111 -20.31 4.59 -17.61
C LEU A 111 -20.22 4.53 -16.07
N LYS A 112 -21.32 4.14 -15.43
CA LYS A 112 -21.36 3.87 -13.99
C LYS A 112 -20.91 2.44 -13.70
N VAL A 113 -19.61 2.17 -13.79
CA VAL A 113 -19.03 0.87 -13.45
C VAL A 113 -18.45 0.95 -12.06
N THR A 114 -18.93 0.10 -11.14
CA THR A 114 -18.35 0.00 -9.79
C THR A 114 -17.00 -0.70 -9.90
N LEU A 115 -15.97 -0.11 -9.31
CA LEU A 115 -14.62 -0.68 -9.29
C LEU A 115 -14.56 -1.90 -8.36
N PRO A 116 -14.24 -3.12 -8.85
CA PRO A 116 -14.08 -4.27 -7.98
C PRO A 116 -12.89 -4.11 -7.03
N ILE A 117 -13.11 -4.34 -5.74
CA ILE A 117 -12.06 -4.24 -4.72
C ILE A 117 -10.90 -5.17 -5.07
N GLY A 118 -9.67 -4.66 -5.01
CA GLY A 118 -8.46 -5.45 -5.26
C GLY A 118 -8.15 -5.78 -6.72
N ILE A 119 -8.96 -5.32 -7.70
CA ILE A 119 -8.74 -5.65 -9.13
C ILE A 119 -7.33 -5.28 -9.61
N SER A 120 -6.78 -4.17 -9.17
CA SER A 120 -5.42 -3.75 -9.50
C SER A 120 -4.36 -4.71 -8.95
N PHE A 121 -4.57 -5.25 -7.74
CA PHE A 121 -3.65 -6.18 -7.08
C PHE A 121 -3.65 -7.54 -7.76
N TYR A 122 -4.82 -8.20 -7.89
CA TYR A 122 -4.86 -9.53 -8.52
C TYR A 122 -4.53 -9.50 -10.01
N THR A 123 -4.79 -8.38 -10.71
CA THR A 123 -4.32 -8.20 -12.09
C THR A 123 -2.79 -8.19 -12.15
N PHE A 124 -2.13 -7.46 -11.25
CA PHE A 124 -0.66 -7.43 -11.17
C PHE A 124 -0.07 -8.79 -10.80
N GLN A 125 -0.72 -9.53 -9.91
CA GLN A 125 -0.31 -10.88 -9.56
C GLN A 125 -0.40 -11.84 -10.76
N VAL A 126 -1.53 -11.81 -11.51
CA VAL A 126 -1.69 -12.63 -12.72
C VAL A 126 -0.66 -12.26 -13.77
N ILE A 127 -0.47 -10.96 -14.07
CA ILE A 127 0.48 -10.50 -15.09
C ILE A 127 1.91 -10.91 -14.71
N SER A 128 2.34 -10.66 -13.46
CA SER A 128 3.69 -11.05 -13.03
C SER A 128 3.89 -12.57 -13.10
N TYR A 129 2.90 -13.35 -12.67
CA TYR A 129 2.96 -14.81 -12.74
C TYR A 129 3.17 -15.32 -14.18
N VAL A 130 2.34 -14.91 -15.15
CA VAL A 130 2.48 -15.40 -16.54
C VAL A 130 3.78 -14.92 -17.20
N ILE A 131 4.28 -13.71 -16.84
CA ILE A 131 5.59 -13.23 -17.30
C ILE A 131 6.70 -14.07 -16.69
N ASP A 132 6.65 -14.38 -15.41
CA ASP A 132 7.66 -15.17 -14.71
C ASP A 132 7.72 -16.61 -15.23
N VAL A 133 6.57 -17.25 -15.53
CA VAL A 133 6.52 -18.54 -16.22
C VAL A 133 7.12 -18.45 -17.62
N TYR A 134 6.84 -17.41 -18.38
CA TYR A 134 7.43 -17.19 -19.70
C TYR A 134 8.94 -17.02 -19.65
N ARG A 135 9.44 -16.25 -18.66
CA ARG A 135 10.88 -16.05 -18.39
C ARG A 135 11.55 -17.28 -17.79
N LYS A 136 10.77 -18.26 -17.32
CA LYS A 136 11.24 -19.45 -16.60
C LYS A 136 11.91 -19.15 -15.26
N THR A 137 11.52 -18.08 -14.64
CA THR A 137 11.91 -17.76 -13.27
C THR A 137 11.15 -18.61 -12.26
N VAL A 138 9.93 -19.03 -12.62
CA VAL A 138 9.10 -19.96 -11.86
C VAL A 138 8.52 -21.04 -12.76
N ALA A 139 8.20 -22.20 -12.18
CA ALA A 139 7.45 -23.24 -12.87
C ALA A 139 5.94 -22.90 -12.92
N ALA A 140 5.23 -23.37 -13.98
CA ALA A 140 3.79 -23.19 -14.03
C ALA A 140 3.11 -24.02 -12.94
N GLN A 141 2.28 -23.35 -12.11
CA GLN A 141 1.54 -24.02 -11.05
C GLN A 141 0.62 -25.11 -11.61
N ARG A 142 0.70 -26.30 -11.02
CA ARG A 142 -0.08 -27.47 -11.46
C ARG A 142 -1.41 -27.62 -10.73
N SER A 143 -1.50 -27.11 -9.50
CA SER A 143 -2.70 -27.13 -8.68
C SER A 143 -3.50 -25.85 -8.87
N TYR A 144 -4.74 -25.99 -9.35
CA TYR A 144 -5.67 -24.87 -9.44
C TYR A 144 -6.00 -24.27 -8.07
N ILE A 145 -6.11 -25.12 -7.03
CA ILE A 145 -6.39 -24.70 -5.65
C ILE A 145 -5.27 -23.79 -5.13
N ASP A 146 -4.00 -24.17 -5.36
CA ASP A 146 -2.86 -23.37 -4.90
C ASP A 146 -2.76 -22.04 -5.63
N MET A 147 -3.05 -22.02 -6.94
CA MET A 147 -3.13 -20.80 -7.73
C MET A 147 -4.26 -19.89 -7.27
N ALA A 148 -5.44 -20.46 -7.04
CA ALA A 148 -6.60 -19.73 -6.58
C ALA A 148 -6.36 -19.15 -5.16
N MET A 149 -5.79 -19.95 -4.26
CA MET A 149 -5.43 -19.51 -2.93
C MET A 149 -4.40 -18.37 -2.97
N TYR A 150 -3.34 -18.50 -3.79
CA TYR A 150 -2.33 -17.46 -3.94
C TYR A 150 -2.92 -16.12 -4.34
N ILE A 151 -3.73 -16.08 -5.39
CA ILE A 151 -4.29 -14.82 -5.92
C ILE A 151 -5.36 -14.26 -4.99
N SER A 152 -6.23 -15.10 -4.42
CA SER A 152 -7.35 -14.65 -3.59
C SER A 152 -6.99 -14.42 -2.13
N MET A 153 -5.78 -14.76 -1.69
CA MET A 153 -5.38 -14.80 -0.28
C MET A 153 -5.68 -13.49 0.45
N PHE A 154 -6.63 -13.51 1.39
CA PHE A 154 -7.21 -12.32 2.02
C PHE A 154 -6.20 -11.38 2.70
N PRO A 155 -5.06 -11.82 3.27
CA PRO A 155 -4.10 -10.89 3.84
C PRO A 155 -3.51 -9.90 2.84
N GLN A 156 -3.36 -10.28 1.57
CA GLN A 156 -2.69 -9.46 0.54
C GLN A 156 -3.63 -8.93 -0.55
N LEU A 157 -4.91 -9.41 -0.60
CA LEU A 157 -5.78 -9.24 -1.75
C LEU A 157 -6.20 -7.78 -1.99
N ILE A 158 -6.47 -7.02 -0.94
CA ILE A 158 -7.11 -5.70 -1.03
C ILE A 158 -6.08 -4.58 -1.05
N ALA A 159 -5.09 -4.66 -0.18
CA ALA A 159 -4.00 -3.72 -0.02
C ALA A 159 -2.78 -4.44 0.59
N GLY A 160 -1.72 -3.73 0.91
CA GLY A 160 -0.51 -4.32 1.48
C GLY A 160 0.59 -4.51 0.44
N PRO A 161 1.58 -5.37 0.70
CA PRO A 161 2.62 -5.64 -0.28
C PRO A 161 2.06 -6.40 -1.49
N ILE A 162 2.49 -6.02 -2.68
CA ILE A 162 2.23 -6.80 -3.90
C ILE A 162 3.14 -8.02 -3.86
N VAL A 163 2.57 -9.15 -3.42
CA VAL A 163 3.28 -10.43 -3.31
C VAL A 163 3.25 -11.13 -4.66
N ARG A 164 4.41 -11.37 -5.25
CA ARG A 164 4.53 -12.12 -6.51
C ARG A 164 4.50 -13.62 -6.23
N TYR A 165 4.16 -14.41 -7.25
CA TYR A 165 4.21 -15.87 -7.13
C TYR A 165 5.61 -16.35 -6.76
N SER A 166 6.64 -15.76 -7.36
CA SER A 166 8.05 -16.06 -7.07
C SER A 166 8.48 -15.77 -5.62
N ASP A 167 7.77 -14.89 -4.92
CA ASP A 167 8.11 -14.54 -3.53
C ASP A 167 7.66 -15.64 -2.55
N ILE A 168 6.63 -16.43 -2.90
CA ILE A 168 6.01 -17.43 -1.99
C ILE A 168 5.85 -18.84 -2.60
N GLU A 169 6.40 -19.11 -3.80
CA GLU A 169 6.26 -20.40 -4.50
C GLU A 169 6.63 -21.59 -3.58
N GLY A 170 7.76 -21.50 -2.90
CA GLY A 170 8.20 -22.55 -1.97
C GLY A 170 7.22 -22.81 -0.82
N GLU A 171 6.63 -21.75 -0.29
CA GLU A 171 5.73 -21.79 0.86
C GLU A 171 4.31 -22.27 0.49
N LEU A 172 3.95 -22.22 -0.81
CA LEU A 172 2.70 -22.83 -1.28
C LEU A 172 2.70 -24.35 -1.09
N HIS A 173 3.87 -24.97 -1.18
CA HIS A 173 4.03 -26.42 -1.05
C HIS A 173 4.46 -26.87 0.34
N VAL A 174 5.43 -26.18 0.95
CA VAL A 174 6.00 -26.53 2.24
C VAL A 174 6.13 -25.29 3.12
N ARG A 175 5.33 -25.22 4.17
CA ARG A 175 5.38 -24.14 5.17
C ARG A 175 6.00 -24.59 6.47
N LYS A 176 6.87 -23.76 7.00
CA LYS A 176 7.44 -23.96 8.34
C LYS A 176 6.66 -23.11 9.34
N HIS A 177 6.03 -23.78 10.30
CA HIS A 177 5.38 -23.14 11.43
C HIS A 177 6.28 -23.21 12.64
N SER A 178 6.42 -22.11 13.36
CA SER A 178 7.04 -22.07 14.68
C SER A 178 6.27 -21.11 15.58
N THR A 179 6.34 -21.36 16.87
CA THR A 179 5.75 -20.46 17.89
C THR A 179 6.33 -19.05 17.77
N GLU A 180 7.63 -18.95 17.49
CA GLU A 180 8.33 -17.69 17.30
C GLU A 180 7.80 -16.92 16.08
N LYS A 181 7.63 -17.60 14.91
CA LYS A 181 7.09 -16.99 13.69
C LYS A 181 5.66 -16.51 13.91
N THR A 182 4.84 -17.31 14.60
CA THR A 182 3.46 -16.95 14.95
C THR A 182 3.42 -15.76 15.91
N ALA A 183 4.22 -15.75 16.98
CA ALA A 183 4.30 -14.64 17.92
C ALA A 183 4.76 -13.34 17.22
N CYS A 184 5.77 -13.42 16.36
CA CYS A 184 6.21 -12.29 15.54
C CYS A 184 5.06 -11.79 14.63
N GLY A 185 4.27 -12.69 14.07
CA GLY A 185 3.11 -12.35 13.24
C GLY A 185 2.02 -11.63 14.04
N ILE A 186 1.67 -12.12 15.23
CA ILE A 186 0.67 -11.49 16.12
C ILE A 186 1.14 -10.10 16.56
N ARG A 187 2.39 -9.99 17.02
CA ARG A 187 3.00 -8.70 17.37
C ARG A 187 2.86 -7.70 16.24
N ARG A 188 3.24 -8.11 15.04
CA ARG A 188 3.22 -7.23 13.87
C ARG A 188 1.80 -6.83 13.47
N PHE A 189 0.85 -7.76 13.57
CA PHE A 189 -0.56 -7.48 13.31
C PHE A 189 -1.12 -6.43 14.27
N ILE A 190 -0.88 -6.58 15.59
CA ILE A 190 -1.36 -5.63 16.61
C ILE A 190 -0.74 -4.25 16.41
N ILE A 191 0.56 -4.16 16.13
CA ILE A 191 1.23 -2.88 15.82
C ILE A 191 0.62 -2.25 14.56
N GLY A 192 0.36 -3.03 13.51
CA GLY A 192 -0.28 -2.55 12.29
C GLY A 192 -1.70 -2.03 12.54
N LEU A 193 -2.50 -2.74 13.32
CA LEU A 193 -3.84 -2.32 13.74
C LEU A 193 -3.77 -1.01 14.55
N SER A 194 -2.83 -0.92 15.49
CA SER A 194 -2.63 0.30 16.30
C SER A 194 -2.23 1.50 15.43
N LYS A 195 -1.37 1.33 14.43
CA LYS A 195 -1.04 2.37 13.46
C LYS A 195 -2.27 2.89 12.74
N LYS A 196 -3.17 1.99 12.30
CA LYS A 196 -4.41 2.35 11.61
C LYS A 196 -5.38 3.06 12.54
N VAL A 197 -5.68 2.46 13.69
CA VAL A 197 -6.78 2.92 14.54
C VAL A 197 -6.37 4.12 15.40
N LEU A 198 -5.21 4.05 16.06
CA LEU A 198 -4.81 5.05 17.05
C LEU A 198 -4.05 6.25 16.41
N ILE A 199 -3.54 6.11 15.18
CA ILE A 199 -2.79 7.20 14.54
C ILE A 199 -3.48 7.64 13.25
N ALA A 200 -3.64 6.76 12.25
CA ALA A 200 -4.13 7.17 10.95
C ALA A 200 -5.58 7.68 10.99
N ASN A 201 -6.48 7.03 11.76
CA ASN A 201 -7.86 7.48 11.89
C ASN A 201 -7.93 8.85 12.57
N GLN A 202 -7.16 9.05 13.66
CA GLN A 202 -7.13 10.34 14.38
C GLN A 202 -6.59 11.49 13.50
N LEU A 203 -5.58 11.22 12.67
CA LEU A 203 -5.11 12.19 11.68
C LEU A 203 -6.15 12.46 10.59
N GLY A 204 -6.99 11.47 10.27
CA GLY A 204 -8.14 11.63 9.38
C GLY A 204 -9.16 12.64 9.92
N GLU A 205 -9.47 12.59 11.22
CA GLU A 205 -10.36 13.56 11.88
C GLU A 205 -9.78 14.99 11.82
N LEU A 206 -8.46 15.15 11.95
CA LEU A 206 -7.82 16.47 11.79
C LEU A 206 -7.93 16.99 10.34
N ILE A 207 -7.85 16.10 9.35
CA ILE A 207 -8.04 16.44 7.93
C ILE A 207 -9.48 16.88 7.67
N ASP A 208 -10.45 16.14 8.21
CA ASP A 208 -11.89 16.47 8.09
C ASP A 208 -12.22 17.80 8.81
N ALA A 209 -11.57 18.06 9.95
CA ALA A 209 -11.70 19.34 10.67
C ALA A 209 -11.20 20.53 9.82
N TYR A 210 -10.09 20.36 9.08
CA TYR A 210 -9.63 21.40 8.16
C TYR A 210 -10.63 21.66 7.02
N ALA A 211 -11.24 20.60 6.48
CA ALA A 211 -12.25 20.75 5.41
C ALA A 211 -13.50 21.51 5.88
N GLY A 212 -13.82 21.45 7.17
CA GLY A 212 -14.92 22.19 7.81
C GLY A 212 -14.51 23.52 8.46
N ALA A 213 -13.26 23.99 8.26
CA ALA A 213 -12.72 25.15 8.97
C ALA A 213 -13.49 26.45 8.66
N SER A 214 -13.88 27.16 9.73
CA SER A 214 -14.52 28.47 9.64
C SER A 214 -13.50 29.62 9.56
N GLN A 215 -12.29 29.40 10.06
CA GLN A 215 -11.20 30.36 10.09
C GLN A 215 -9.89 29.72 9.57
N PRO A 216 -9.78 29.43 8.25
CA PRO A 216 -8.59 28.86 7.69
C PRO A 216 -7.39 29.83 7.88
N SER A 217 -6.22 29.27 8.17
CA SER A 217 -4.99 30.03 8.34
C SER A 217 -3.80 29.26 7.76
N VAL A 218 -2.68 29.93 7.50
CA VAL A 218 -1.48 29.29 6.99
C VAL A 218 -1.04 28.12 7.91
N LEU A 219 -1.10 28.33 9.22
CA LEU A 219 -0.80 27.27 10.20
C LEU A 219 -1.74 26.06 10.02
N PHE A 220 -3.04 26.28 9.79
CA PHE A 220 -3.98 25.17 9.63
C PHE A 220 -3.76 24.42 8.32
N VAL A 221 -3.41 25.10 7.23
CA VAL A 221 -3.02 24.48 5.96
C VAL A 221 -1.78 23.60 6.13
N TRP A 222 -0.78 24.02 6.88
CA TRP A 222 0.40 23.20 7.19
C TRP A 222 0.04 22.00 8.08
N LEU A 223 -0.82 22.17 9.08
CA LEU A 223 -1.32 21.06 9.89
C LEU A 223 -2.03 20.02 9.05
N TYR A 224 -2.87 20.45 8.10
CA TYR A 224 -3.51 19.57 7.11
C TYR A 224 -2.49 18.80 6.27
N ALA A 225 -1.49 19.50 5.69
CA ALA A 225 -0.47 18.86 4.85
C ALA A 225 0.37 17.83 5.62
N ILE A 226 0.73 18.14 6.88
CA ILE A 226 1.42 17.22 7.77
C ILE A 226 0.52 16.03 8.13
N ALA A 227 -0.74 16.29 8.47
CA ALA A 227 -1.72 15.25 8.79
C ALA A 227 -1.93 14.30 7.60
N CYS A 228 -2.14 14.80 6.37
CA CYS A 228 -2.24 13.99 5.16
C CYS A 228 -0.99 13.11 4.96
N THR A 229 0.20 13.70 5.13
CA THR A 229 1.46 13.00 4.95
C THR A 229 1.62 11.84 5.94
N LEU A 230 1.33 12.09 7.21
CA LEU A 230 1.41 11.08 8.26
C LEU A 230 0.28 10.06 8.15
N GLN A 231 -0.96 10.49 7.84
CA GLN A 231 -2.12 9.59 7.69
C GLN A 231 -1.87 8.55 6.59
N ILE A 232 -1.47 8.97 5.38
CA ILE A 232 -1.18 8.07 4.27
C ILE A 232 -0.13 7.02 4.66
N TYR A 233 0.91 7.43 5.37
CA TYR A 233 1.94 6.51 5.83
C TYR A 233 1.43 5.51 6.87
N PHE A 234 0.76 5.97 7.92
CA PHE A 234 0.30 5.09 8.99
C PHE A 234 -0.86 4.21 8.55
N ASP A 235 -1.77 4.71 7.70
CA ASP A 235 -2.84 3.92 7.13
C ASP A 235 -2.29 2.76 6.28
N PHE A 236 -1.40 3.06 5.34
CA PHE A 236 -0.89 2.06 4.41
C PHE A 236 0.19 1.15 5.04
N SER A 237 1.11 1.70 5.86
CA SER A 237 2.07 0.86 6.57
C SER A 237 1.40 0.00 7.64
N GLY A 238 0.33 0.49 8.27
CA GLY A 238 -0.48 -0.28 9.21
C GLY A 238 -1.12 -1.49 8.54
N TYR A 239 -1.75 -1.28 7.38
CA TYR A 239 -2.30 -2.40 6.59
C TYR A 239 -1.21 -3.38 6.17
N SER A 240 -0.07 -2.89 5.66
CA SER A 240 1.05 -3.74 5.25
C SER A 240 1.59 -4.57 6.42
N ASP A 241 1.70 -3.99 7.61
CA ASP A 241 2.13 -4.73 8.81
C ASP A 241 1.11 -5.78 9.23
N MET A 242 -0.19 -5.49 9.16
CA MET A 242 -1.24 -6.49 9.41
C MET A 242 -1.17 -7.64 8.39
N ALA A 243 -1.02 -7.32 7.11
CA ALA A 243 -0.92 -8.32 6.04
C ALA A 243 0.32 -9.24 6.23
N ILE A 244 1.49 -8.66 6.50
CA ILE A 244 2.73 -9.40 6.74
C ILE A 244 2.61 -10.22 8.05
N GLY A 245 1.97 -9.65 9.08
CA GLY A 245 1.69 -10.35 10.34
C GLY A 245 0.83 -11.59 10.12
N LEU A 246 -0.28 -11.46 9.39
CA LEU A 246 -1.15 -12.59 9.02
C LEU A 246 -0.41 -13.60 8.16
N GLY A 247 0.39 -13.13 7.18
CA GLY A 247 1.26 -14.01 6.39
C GLY A 247 2.12 -14.90 7.30
N LYS A 248 2.82 -14.32 8.28
CA LYS A 248 3.66 -15.06 9.24
C LYS A 248 2.88 -16.07 10.08
N ILE A 249 1.66 -15.71 10.54
CA ILE A 249 0.77 -16.64 11.28
C ILE A 249 0.43 -17.86 10.41
N PHE A 250 0.15 -17.65 9.13
CA PHE A 250 -0.17 -18.73 8.18
C PHE A 250 1.06 -19.39 7.54
N GLY A 251 2.27 -19.00 7.97
CA GLY A 251 3.52 -19.62 7.54
C GLY A 251 4.17 -19.01 6.30
N PHE A 252 3.68 -17.87 5.80
CA PHE A 252 4.24 -17.14 4.67
C PHE A 252 5.17 -16.00 5.11
N ASP A 253 6.15 -15.66 4.28
CA ASP A 253 7.03 -14.51 4.47
C ASP A 253 6.81 -13.49 3.33
N PHE A 254 5.88 -12.57 3.55
CA PHE A 254 5.60 -11.51 2.59
C PHE A 254 6.70 -10.45 2.58
N PRO A 255 6.98 -9.82 1.43
CA PRO A 255 8.00 -8.79 1.32
C PRO A 255 7.65 -7.54 2.12
N GLU A 256 8.69 -6.86 2.64
CA GLU A 256 8.54 -5.56 3.29
C GLU A 256 8.07 -4.50 2.29
N ASN A 257 7.18 -3.62 2.73
CA ASN A 257 6.61 -2.58 1.90
C ASN A 257 7.10 -1.17 2.27
N PHE A 258 7.54 -0.98 3.52
CA PHE A 258 8.02 0.30 4.05
C PHE A 258 9.28 0.12 4.89
N ASN A 259 10.21 1.09 4.78
CA ASN A 259 11.42 1.15 5.60
C ASN A 259 11.74 2.59 6.01
N TYR A 260 10.93 3.16 6.93
CA TYR A 260 11.08 4.52 7.44
C TYR A 260 11.32 5.56 6.32
N PRO A 261 10.35 5.75 5.40
CA PRO A 261 10.57 6.57 4.20
C PRO A 261 10.85 8.03 4.51
N TYR A 262 10.35 8.55 5.63
CA TYR A 262 10.48 9.96 6.01
C TYR A 262 11.86 10.36 6.55
N ILE A 263 12.82 9.44 6.66
CA ILE A 263 14.23 9.82 6.92
C ILE A 263 15.03 10.09 5.65
N SER A 264 14.40 9.98 4.48
CA SER A 264 15.07 10.10 3.18
C SER A 264 15.60 11.49 2.92
N LYS A 265 16.66 11.58 2.13
CA LYS A 265 17.38 12.81 1.77
C LYS A 265 17.35 13.10 0.28
N SER A 266 16.55 12.33 -0.46
CA SER A 266 16.24 12.51 -1.87
C SER A 266 14.95 11.77 -2.21
N ILE A 267 14.26 12.18 -3.26
CA ILE A 267 13.08 11.48 -3.80
C ILE A 267 13.48 10.07 -4.28
N THR A 268 14.68 9.93 -4.83
CA THR A 268 15.23 8.62 -5.19
C THR A 268 15.37 7.68 -3.98
N GLU A 269 15.82 8.18 -2.83
CA GLU A 269 15.90 7.39 -1.60
C GLU A 269 14.52 7.10 -1.03
N PHE A 270 13.61 8.10 -1.05
CA PHE A 270 12.24 7.96 -0.59
C PHE A 270 11.54 6.76 -1.24
N TRP A 271 11.59 6.64 -2.58
CA TRP A 271 10.96 5.55 -3.31
C TRP A 271 11.62 4.18 -3.13
N ARG A 272 12.82 4.12 -2.61
CA ARG A 272 13.45 2.85 -2.18
C ARG A 272 12.96 2.37 -0.83
N ARG A 273 12.24 3.23 -0.09
CA ARG A 273 11.74 3.00 1.27
C ARG A 273 10.22 3.02 1.35
N TRP A 274 9.57 3.58 0.35
CA TRP A 274 8.12 3.72 0.22
C TRP A 274 7.58 2.74 -0.80
N HIS A 275 6.52 1.98 -0.43
CA HIS A 275 5.80 1.04 -1.31
C HIS A 275 6.75 0.18 -2.16
N MET A 276 7.70 -0.47 -1.48
CA MET A 276 8.83 -1.14 -2.12
C MET A 276 8.39 -2.25 -3.07
N SER A 277 7.30 -2.96 -2.75
CA SER A 277 6.74 -4.02 -3.59
C SER A 277 6.24 -3.49 -4.94
N LEU A 278 5.53 -2.34 -4.95
CA LEU A 278 5.09 -1.68 -6.19
C LEU A 278 6.28 -1.20 -7.03
N GLY A 279 7.24 -0.56 -6.37
CA GLY A 279 8.48 -0.12 -7.02
C GLY A 279 9.24 -1.27 -7.67
N THR A 280 9.33 -2.40 -6.99
CA THR A 280 9.96 -3.62 -7.51
C THR A 280 9.17 -4.19 -8.69
N TRP A 281 7.82 -4.23 -8.60
CA TRP A 281 6.96 -4.70 -9.67
C TRP A 281 7.14 -3.86 -10.95
N PHE A 282 7.03 -2.53 -10.86
CA PHE A 282 7.21 -1.64 -12.02
C PHE A 282 8.62 -1.70 -12.59
N ARG A 283 9.65 -1.83 -11.73
CA ARG A 283 11.03 -2.02 -12.17
C ARG A 283 11.19 -3.29 -13.02
N ASP A 284 10.69 -4.42 -12.52
CA ASP A 284 10.99 -5.73 -13.09
C ASP A 284 10.12 -6.06 -14.31
N TYR A 285 8.87 -5.55 -14.34
CA TYR A 285 7.91 -5.87 -15.40
C TYR A 285 7.67 -4.74 -16.41
N VAL A 286 8.08 -3.50 -16.12
CA VAL A 286 7.93 -2.37 -17.03
C VAL A 286 9.28 -1.71 -17.36
N TYR A 287 9.98 -1.19 -16.34
CA TYR A 287 11.19 -0.38 -16.56
C TYR A 287 12.34 -1.17 -17.22
N ILE A 288 12.67 -2.35 -16.69
CA ILE A 288 13.73 -3.21 -17.24
C ILE A 288 13.40 -3.70 -18.66
N PRO A 289 12.17 -4.20 -18.96
CA PRO A 289 11.79 -4.58 -20.32
C PRO A 289 11.84 -3.44 -21.33
N MET A 290 11.61 -2.18 -20.93
CA MET A 290 11.78 -0.99 -21.78
C MET A 290 13.26 -0.62 -22.02
N GLY A 291 14.21 -1.37 -21.43
CA GLY A 291 15.66 -1.16 -21.51
C GLY A 291 16.27 -0.45 -20.30
N GLY A 292 15.46 -0.06 -19.30
CA GLY A 292 15.92 0.53 -18.05
C GLY A 292 16.78 1.78 -18.26
N ASN A 293 17.97 1.78 -17.63
CA ASN A 293 18.98 2.84 -17.75
C ASN A 293 20.09 2.51 -18.80
N ARG A 294 19.95 1.38 -19.51
CA ARG A 294 20.95 0.93 -20.52
C ARG A 294 20.58 1.37 -21.93
N VAL A 295 19.92 2.53 -22.08
CA VAL A 295 19.45 3.08 -23.35
C VAL A 295 19.91 4.52 -23.52
N LYS A 296 19.70 5.11 -24.72
CA LYS A 296 20.00 6.53 -24.97
C LYS A 296 19.24 7.44 -24.01
N LYS A 297 19.81 8.61 -23.64
CA LYS A 297 19.24 9.53 -22.64
C LYS A 297 17.76 9.86 -22.87
N TRP A 298 17.33 10.19 -24.10
CA TRP A 298 15.93 10.53 -24.40
C TRP A 298 14.97 9.37 -24.11
N ARG A 299 15.40 8.11 -24.45
CA ARG A 299 14.61 6.91 -24.17
C ARG A 299 14.58 6.59 -22.68
N TRP A 300 15.66 6.86 -21.97
CA TRP A 300 15.69 6.74 -20.52
C TRP A 300 14.72 7.72 -19.84
N PHE A 301 14.63 8.99 -20.31
CA PHE A 301 13.60 9.93 -19.86
C PHE A 301 12.20 9.38 -20.09
N LEU A 302 11.93 8.89 -21.29
CA LEU A 302 10.65 8.28 -21.63
C LEU A 302 10.32 7.09 -20.72
N ASN A 303 11.28 6.22 -20.42
CA ASN A 303 11.10 5.09 -19.53
C ASN A 303 10.64 5.55 -18.12
N ILE A 304 11.23 6.61 -17.58
CA ILE A 304 10.85 7.16 -16.29
C ILE A 304 9.44 7.76 -16.36
N LEU A 305 9.16 8.58 -17.37
CA LEU A 305 7.85 9.21 -17.54
C LEU A 305 6.75 8.16 -17.68
N VAL A 306 6.94 7.13 -18.51
CA VAL A 306 5.96 6.05 -18.69
C VAL A 306 5.73 5.29 -17.39
N VAL A 307 6.78 4.89 -16.68
CA VAL A 307 6.65 4.15 -15.40
C VAL A 307 5.87 4.99 -14.39
N TRP A 308 6.16 6.27 -14.27
CA TRP A 308 5.51 7.12 -13.27
C TRP A 308 4.10 7.54 -13.67
N ALA A 309 3.82 7.74 -14.95
CA ALA A 309 2.45 7.96 -15.45
C ALA A 309 1.59 6.70 -15.17
N LEU A 310 2.12 5.49 -15.45
CA LEU A 310 1.44 4.23 -15.14
C LEU A 310 1.29 4.02 -13.63
N THR A 311 2.27 4.42 -12.83
CA THR A 311 2.17 4.37 -11.34
C THR A 311 1.06 5.29 -10.85
N GLY A 312 0.96 6.50 -11.39
CA GLY A 312 -0.14 7.42 -11.08
C GLY A 312 -1.50 6.84 -11.47
N LEU A 313 -1.66 6.39 -12.71
CA LEU A 313 -2.89 5.73 -13.17
C LEU A 313 -3.24 4.49 -12.34
N TRP A 314 -2.25 3.72 -11.90
CA TRP A 314 -2.50 2.55 -11.06
C TRP A 314 -3.15 2.92 -9.72
N HIS A 315 -2.80 4.07 -9.14
CA HIS A 315 -3.43 4.56 -7.92
C HIS A 315 -4.89 4.96 -8.14
N GLY A 316 -5.20 5.70 -9.22
CA GLY A 316 -6.59 6.12 -9.46
C GLY A 316 -6.82 6.61 -10.88
N ALA A 317 -8.07 6.51 -11.31
CA ALA A 317 -8.53 6.98 -12.61
C ALA A 317 -8.96 8.46 -12.52
N ALA A 318 -8.02 9.35 -12.22
CA ALA A 318 -8.24 10.80 -12.16
C ALA A 318 -6.96 11.56 -12.47
N TRP A 319 -7.09 12.80 -12.91
CA TRP A 319 -5.96 13.62 -13.37
C TRP A 319 -4.98 13.98 -12.24
N ASN A 320 -5.42 14.13 -11.00
CA ASN A 320 -4.56 14.36 -9.85
C ASN A 320 -3.53 13.23 -9.67
N PHE A 321 -3.90 11.96 -9.89
CA PHE A 321 -2.98 10.82 -9.82
C PHE A 321 -1.97 10.81 -10.97
N VAL A 322 -2.41 11.14 -12.19
CA VAL A 322 -1.51 11.25 -13.35
C VAL A 322 -0.49 12.36 -13.12
N ILE A 323 -0.96 13.53 -12.69
CA ILE A 323 -0.10 14.69 -12.40
C ILE A 323 0.84 14.39 -11.24
N TRP A 324 0.35 13.72 -10.19
CA TRP A 324 1.19 13.25 -9.09
C TRP A 324 2.32 12.33 -9.58
N GLY A 325 2.02 11.39 -10.46
CA GLY A 325 3.05 10.52 -11.06
C GLY A 325 4.07 11.31 -11.88
N LEU A 326 3.61 12.23 -12.74
CA LEU A 326 4.50 13.08 -13.52
C LEU A 326 5.35 14.04 -12.66
N TYR A 327 4.80 14.55 -11.57
CA TYR A 327 5.52 15.34 -10.56
C TYR A 327 6.70 14.51 -9.99
N MET A 328 6.46 13.27 -9.60
CA MET A 328 7.53 12.39 -9.12
C MET A 328 8.57 12.06 -10.19
N ALA A 329 8.13 11.81 -11.43
CA ALA A 329 9.04 11.60 -12.55
C ALA A 329 9.95 12.81 -12.77
N PHE A 330 9.40 14.02 -12.72
CA PHE A 330 10.14 15.26 -12.90
C PHE A 330 11.28 15.40 -11.89
N PHE A 331 10.99 15.26 -10.59
CA PHE A 331 12.02 15.38 -9.56
C PHE A 331 13.04 14.24 -9.59
N LEU A 332 12.64 13.02 -9.91
CA LEU A 332 13.55 11.90 -10.10
C LEU A 332 14.52 12.13 -11.26
N ILE A 333 14.04 12.72 -12.37
CA ILE A 333 14.88 13.09 -13.50
C ILE A 333 15.87 14.19 -13.09
N LEU A 334 15.40 15.26 -12.44
CA LEU A 334 16.26 16.34 -11.95
C LEU A 334 17.33 15.84 -10.98
N GLU A 335 16.95 14.99 -10.04
CA GLU A 335 17.91 14.38 -9.11
C GLU A 335 19.00 13.62 -9.85
N LYS A 336 18.64 12.78 -10.79
CA LYS A 336 19.60 11.96 -11.54
C LYS A 336 20.47 12.77 -12.50
N LEU A 337 19.98 13.92 -12.99
CA LEU A 337 20.75 14.79 -13.87
C LEU A 337 21.83 15.58 -13.12
N PHE A 338 21.46 16.22 -12.02
CA PHE A 338 22.36 17.15 -11.33
C PHE A 338 22.12 17.37 -9.83
N LEU A 339 20.89 17.12 -9.30
CA LEU A 339 20.60 17.44 -7.90
C LEU A 339 21.20 16.46 -6.90
N LEU A 340 21.29 15.16 -7.21
CA LEU A 340 21.81 14.15 -6.27
C LEU A 340 23.19 14.48 -5.70
N PRO A 341 24.18 14.94 -6.49
CA PRO A 341 25.48 15.36 -5.94
C PRO A 341 25.38 16.56 -4.99
N LEU A 342 24.46 17.50 -5.25
CA LEU A 342 24.23 18.67 -4.42
C LEU A 342 23.57 18.30 -3.08
N LEU A 343 22.53 17.47 -3.13
CA LEU A 343 21.81 16.99 -1.94
C LEU A 343 22.72 16.16 -1.00
N LYS A 344 23.70 15.46 -1.55
CA LYS A 344 24.69 14.71 -0.75
C LYS A 344 25.63 15.62 0.07
N LYS A 345 25.82 16.89 -0.31
CA LYS A 345 26.68 17.85 0.42
C LYS A 345 26.10 18.22 1.78
N SER A 346 24.78 18.28 1.93
CA SER A 346 24.11 18.59 3.19
C SER A 346 22.95 17.62 3.45
N ARG A 347 23.08 16.83 4.51
CA ARG A 347 22.04 15.91 4.96
C ARG A 347 20.74 16.62 5.35
N VAL A 348 20.87 17.79 5.97
CA VAL A 348 19.74 18.60 6.43
C VAL A 348 19.00 19.19 5.23
N ALA A 349 19.71 19.83 4.29
CA ALA A 349 19.10 20.39 3.09
C ALA A 349 18.43 19.30 2.24
N GLY A 350 19.06 18.13 2.06
CA GLY A 350 18.47 17.00 1.37
C GLY A 350 17.20 16.49 2.04
N HIS A 351 17.17 16.46 3.38
CA HIS A 351 15.99 16.04 4.12
C HIS A 351 14.83 17.04 4.00
N ILE A 352 15.11 18.35 4.18
CA ILE A 352 14.09 19.41 4.02
C ILE A 352 13.52 19.39 2.60
N TYR A 353 14.37 19.35 1.57
CA TYR A 353 13.97 19.21 0.18
C TYR A 353 13.02 18.04 -0.03
N THR A 354 13.42 16.85 0.45
CA THR A 354 12.64 15.63 0.26
C THR A 354 11.29 15.71 0.98
N MET A 355 11.28 16.13 2.23
CA MET A 355 10.03 16.19 3.01
C MET A 355 9.06 17.24 2.46
N LEU A 356 9.54 18.40 2.04
CA LEU A 356 8.69 19.43 1.42
C LEU A 356 8.04 18.90 0.13
N LEU A 357 8.82 18.28 -0.77
CA LEU A 357 8.30 17.71 -2.00
C LEU A 357 7.33 16.56 -1.76
N VAL A 358 7.60 15.70 -0.78
CA VAL A 358 6.72 14.60 -0.41
C VAL A 358 5.40 15.13 0.17
N MET A 359 5.43 16.14 1.05
CA MET A 359 4.20 16.75 1.58
C MET A 359 3.35 17.38 0.45
N ILE A 360 3.96 18.17 -0.43
CA ILE A 360 3.26 18.73 -1.60
C ILE A 360 2.67 17.60 -2.46
N SER A 361 3.42 16.55 -2.71
CA SER A 361 2.95 15.41 -3.50
C SER A 361 1.73 14.73 -2.88
N PHE A 362 1.70 14.58 -1.56
CA PHE A 362 0.56 13.95 -0.89
C PHE A 362 -0.66 14.88 -0.78
N VAL A 363 -0.46 16.19 -0.78
CA VAL A 363 -1.56 17.16 -0.98
C VAL A 363 -2.18 16.96 -2.38
N ILE A 364 -1.36 16.87 -3.45
CA ILE A 364 -1.85 16.58 -4.81
C ILE A 364 -2.58 15.23 -4.86
N PHE A 365 -2.02 14.21 -4.23
CA PHE A 365 -2.58 12.86 -4.20
C PHE A 365 -3.94 12.79 -3.49
N SER A 366 -4.10 13.50 -2.37
CA SER A 366 -5.30 13.47 -1.52
C SER A 366 -6.41 14.41 -1.98
N ALA A 367 -6.11 15.37 -2.86
CA ALA A 367 -7.08 16.35 -3.33
C ALA A 367 -8.14 15.72 -4.23
N ALA A 368 -9.38 16.18 -4.12
CA ALA A 368 -10.46 15.76 -4.99
C ALA A 368 -10.27 16.28 -6.43
N THR A 369 -9.77 17.52 -6.58
CA THR A 369 -9.49 18.15 -7.87
C THR A 369 -8.12 18.82 -7.87
N MET A 370 -7.57 19.08 -9.06
CA MET A 370 -6.32 19.85 -9.19
C MET A 370 -6.47 21.30 -8.72
N SER A 371 -7.66 21.88 -8.81
CA SER A 371 -7.95 23.20 -8.24
C SER A 371 -7.80 23.22 -6.72
N ASP A 372 -8.35 22.21 -6.05
CA ASP A 372 -8.24 22.07 -4.59
C ASP A 372 -6.80 21.89 -4.16
N ALA A 373 -6.04 21.02 -4.88
CA ALA A 373 -4.61 20.86 -4.64
C ALA A 373 -3.86 22.18 -4.78
N GLY A 374 -4.15 22.95 -5.84
CA GLY A 374 -3.55 24.26 -6.08
C GLY A 374 -3.89 25.27 -4.98
N ALA A 375 -5.13 25.31 -4.52
CA ALA A 375 -5.56 26.19 -3.45
C ALA A 375 -4.86 25.85 -2.11
N VAL A 376 -4.76 24.59 -1.76
CA VAL A 376 -4.04 24.14 -0.55
C VAL A 376 -2.55 24.50 -0.64
N ILE A 377 -1.89 24.18 -1.75
CA ILE A 377 -0.47 24.48 -1.95
C ILE A 377 -0.23 26.00 -1.89
N ALA A 378 -1.06 26.79 -2.54
CA ALA A 378 -0.98 28.24 -2.49
C ALA A 378 -1.18 28.79 -1.04
N GLY A 379 -2.15 28.23 -0.33
CA GLY A 379 -2.41 28.53 1.08
C GLY A 379 -1.23 28.21 2.01
N MET A 380 -0.47 27.14 1.77
CA MET A 380 0.76 26.83 2.52
C MET A 380 1.78 27.98 2.49
N PHE A 381 1.78 28.78 1.42
CA PHE A 381 2.68 29.92 1.23
C PHE A 381 2.00 31.28 1.46
N GLY A 382 0.81 31.30 2.08
CA GLY A 382 0.13 32.53 2.48
C GLY A 382 -0.69 33.20 1.39
N ALA A 383 -0.94 32.52 0.27
CA ALA A 383 -1.83 33.05 -0.76
C ALA A 383 -3.30 33.03 -0.29
N GLY A 384 -4.14 33.87 -0.94
CA GLY A 384 -5.58 33.94 -0.63
C GLY A 384 -5.93 34.80 0.57
N GLY A 385 -5.00 35.64 1.06
CA GLY A 385 -5.25 36.55 2.19
C GLY A 385 -5.43 35.87 3.54
N LEU A 386 -4.95 34.61 3.67
CA LEU A 386 -5.04 33.83 4.92
C LEU A 386 -4.23 34.50 6.03
N SER A 387 -4.81 34.57 7.23
CA SER A 387 -4.06 34.91 8.43
C SER A 387 -2.97 33.88 8.69
N THR A 388 -1.84 34.29 9.26
CA THR A 388 -0.74 33.36 9.59
C THR A 388 -1.21 32.30 10.60
N VAL A 389 -2.00 32.71 11.60
CA VAL A 389 -2.50 31.88 12.69
C VAL A 389 -3.94 32.29 13.01
N SER A 390 -4.82 31.35 13.30
CA SER A 390 -6.18 31.56 13.81
C SER A 390 -6.36 30.88 15.16
N ALA A 391 -7.37 31.30 15.94
CA ALA A 391 -7.74 30.64 17.19
C ALA A 391 -8.09 29.15 16.96
N GLU A 392 -8.78 28.87 15.87
CA GLU A 392 -9.15 27.53 15.44
C GLU A 392 -7.92 26.65 15.14
N SER A 393 -6.92 27.20 14.42
CA SER A 393 -5.69 26.47 14.14
C SER A 393 -4.86 26.15 15.40
N LEU A 394 -4.84 27.05 16.37
CA LEU A 394 -4.19 26.81 17.66
C LEU A 394 -4.93 25.77 18.50
N TYR A 395 -6.27 25.79 18.47
CA TYR A 395 -7.09 24.77 19.12
C TYR A 395 -6.74 23.38 18.59
N TYR A 396 -6.77 23.18 17.26
CA TYR A 396 -6.48 21.88 16.66
C TYR A 396 -5.00 21.47 16.84
N LEU A 397 -4.06 22.41 16.76
CA LEU A 397 -2.66 22.11 17.07
C LEU A 397 -2.49 21.56 18.50
N LYS A 398 -3.14 22.17 19.49
CA LYS A 398 -3.07 21.72 20.89
C LYS A 398 -3.79 20.38 21.08
N SER A 399 -4.97 20.21 20.51
CA SER A 399 -5.80 19.00 20.64
C SER A 399 -5.08 17.76 20.03
N TYR A 400 -4.41 17.93 18.90
CA TYR A 400 -3.72 16.83 18.21
C TYR A 400 -2.21 16.79 18.47
N ALA A 401 -1.65 17.62 19.35
CA ALA A 401 -0.21 17.71 19.60
C ALA A 401 0.40 16.35 19.97
N ILE A 402 -0.23 15.60 20.86
CA ILE A 402 0.25 14.27 21.30
C ILE A 402 0.23 13.30 20.13
N THR A 403 -0.86 13.24 19.37
CA THR A 403 -1.00 12.38 18.18
C THR A 403 0.07 12.70 17.15
N LEU A 404 0.30 13.99 16.86
CA LEU A 404 1.35 14.43 15.92
C LEU A 404 2.75 14.04 16.39
N ILE A 405 3.06 14.22 17.68
CA ILE A 405 4.37 13.84 18.26
C ILE A 405 4.58 12.33 18.15
N ILE A 406 3.58 11.53 18.52
CA ILE A 406 3.62 10.06 18.41
C ILE A 406 3.79 9.64 16.95
N ALA A 407 3.05 10.25 16.03
CA ALA A 407 3.12 9.97 14.61
C ALA A 407 4.49 10.31 14.02
N ILE A 408 5.05 11.48 14.35
CA ILE A 408 6.40 11.87 13.91
C ILE A 408 7.44 10.88 14.47
N ALA A 409 7.41 10.60 15.77
CA ALA A 409 8.34 9.66 16.40
C ALA A 409 8.22 8.23 15.82
N GLY A 410 7.00 7.76 15.59
CA GLY A 410 6.71 6.44 15.01
C GLY A 410 7.07 6.33 13.52
N SER A 411 7.15 7.45 12.80
CA SER A 411 7.61 7.49 11.40
C SER A 411 9.14 7.41 11.26
N LEU A 412 9.86 7.55 12.36
CA LEU A 412 11.32 7.51 12.45
C LEU A 412 11.79 6.18 13.07
N PRO A 413 13.01 5.71 12.81
CA PRO A 413 13.54 4.48 13.40
C PRO A 413 13.91 4.60 14.88
N VAL A 414 13.43 5.64 15.60
CA VAL A 414 13.77 5.92 16.99
C VAL A 414 13.34 4.76 17.89
N VAL A 415 12.07 4.35 17.80
CA VAL A 415 11.53 3.26 18.62
C VAL A 415 12.31 1.96 18.37
N ARG A 416 12.52 1.59 17.09
CA ARG A 416 13.30 0.42 16.73
C ARG A 416 14.73 0.46 17.29
N ASN A 417 15.41 1.61 17.19
CA ASN A 417 16.80 1.74 17.66
C ASN A 417 16.91 1.67 19.18
N VAL A 418 15.92 2.23 19.89
CA VAL A 418 15.83 2.09 21.36
C VAL A 418 15.65 0.63 21.74
N PHE A 419 14.69 -0.09 21.11
CA PHE A 419 14.47 -1.51 21.39
C PHE A 419 15.69 -2.37 21.03
N ALA A 420 16.34 -2.15 19.88
CA ALA A 420 17.57 -2.86 19.52
C ALA A 420 18.72 -2.63 20.51
N GLY A 421 18.84 -1.40 21.02
CA GLY A 421 19.81 -1.09 22.08
C GLY A 421 19.50 -1.80 23.42
N LEU A 422 18.22 -1.95 23.73
CA LEU A 422 17.78 -2.65 24.93
C LEU A 422 17.94 -4.19 24.79
N GLU A 423 17.64 -4.78 23.62
CA GLU A 423 17.89 -6.20 23.34
C GLU A 423 19.36 -6.59 23.55
N GLY A 424 20.31 -5.72 23.17
CA GLY A 424 21.72 -5.91 23.47
C GLY A 424 22.02 -6.07 24.97
N ARG A 425 21.32 -5.28 25.80
CA ARG A 425 21.44 -5.32 27.26
C ARG A 425 20.67 -6.49 27.90
N MET A 426 19.64 -7.02 27.23
CA MET A 426 18.84 -8.17 27.71
C MET A 426 19.68 -9.43 27.84
N LYS A 427 20.64 -9.63 26.94
CA LYS A 427 21.51 -10.83 26.95
C LYS A 427 22.34 -10.94 28.23
N ASP A 428 22.65 -9.82 28.85
CA ASP A 428 23.54 -9.74 30.01
C ASP A 428 22.80 -9.50 31.35
N ASN A 429 21.50 -9.18 31.33
CA ASN A 429 20.75 -8.80 32.54
C ASN A 429 19.40 -9.52 32.62
N LYS A 430 19.28 -10.46 33.58
CA LYS A 430 18.05 -11.25 33.82
C LYS A 430 16.83 -10.38 34.14
N VAL A 431 17.00 -9.25 34.83
CA VAL A 431 15.89 -8.33 35.16
C VAL A 431 15.36 -7.65 33.93
N VAL A 432 16.24 -7.13 33.04
CA VAL A 432 15.87 -6.49 31.79
C VAL A 432 15.14 -7.50 30.90
N ASN A 433 15.65 -8.73 30.82
CA ASN A 433 14.98 -9.79 30.04
C ASN A 433 13.58 -10.09 30.57
N ALA A 434 13.40 -10.23 31.89
CA ALA A 434 12.08 -10.47 32.50
C ALA A 434 11.11 -9.32 32.24
N VAL A 435 11.57 -8.06 32.38
CA VAL A 435 10.75 -6.87 32.09
C VAL A 435 10.26 -6.88 30.64
N PHE A 436 11.11 -7.22 29.68
CA PHE A 436 10.70 -7.31 28.28
C PHE A 436 9.78 -8.49 27.99
N THR A 437 10.07 -9.67 28.54
CA THR A 437 9.27 -10.88 28.33
C THR A 437 7.83 -10.71 28.84
N ILE A 438 7.65 -9.98 29.94
CA ILE A 438 6.32 -9.70 30.51
C ILE A 438 5.74 -8.40 29.95
N GLY A 439 6.56 -7.37 29.83
CA GLY A 439 6.12 -6.02 29.42
C GLY A 439 5.61 -5.96 27.99
N GLU A 440 6.23 -6.69 27.05
CA GLU A 440 5.79 -6.67 25.67
C GLU A 440 4.36 -7.21 25.48
N PRO A 441 3.97 -8.40 25.99
CA PRO A 441 2.59 -8.86 25.91
C PRO A 441 1.59 -7.91 26.57
N VAL A 442 1.96 -7.28 27.69
CA VAL A 442 1.11 -6.30 28.38
C VAL A 442 0.89 -5.07 27.51
N VAL A 443 1.94 -4.53 26.90
CA VAL A 443 1.82 -3.38 25.98
C VAL A 443 0.98 -3.73 24.74
N LEU A 444 1.20 -4.92 24.15
CA LEU A 444 0.41 -5.36 23.01
C LEU A 444 -1.07 -5.54 23.36
N ALA A 445 -1.38 -6.11 24.54
CA ALA A 445 -2.75 -6.23 25.02
C ALA A 445 -3.39 -4.85 25.27
N ALA A 446 -2.64 -3.92 25.88
CA ALA A 446 -3.12 -2.54 26.08
C ALA A 446 -3.40 -1.83 24.75
N LEU A 447 -2.52 -1.98 23.75
CA LEU A 447 -2.72 -1.42 22.41
C LEU A 447 -3.95 -2.02 21.71
N LEU A 448 -4.18 -3.33 21.89
CA LEU A 448 -5.37 -4.00 21.33
C LEU A 448 -6.64 -3.48 22.00
N ILE A 449 -6.69 -3.43 23.33
CA ILE A 449 -7.85 -2.93 24.09
C ILE A 449 -8.17 -1.46 23.73
N LEU A 450 -7.14 -0.61 23.65
CA LEU A 450 -7.32 0.77 23.22
C LEU A 450 -7.85 0.85 21.78
N GLY A 451 -7.27 0.05 20.87
CA GLY A 451 -7.74 -0.06 19.50
C GLY A 451 -9.21 -0.48 19.42
N ASP A 452 -9.62 -1.48 20.21
CA ASP A 452 -11.01 -1.95 20.27
C ASP A 452 -11.96 -0.86 20.79
N GLY A 453 -11.55 -0.11 21.81
CA GLY A 453 -12.30 1.04 22.29
C GLY A 453 -12.62 2.04 21.17
N TYR A 454 -11.62 2.42 20.41
CA TYR A 454 -11.79 3.31 19.24
C TYR A 454 -12.61 2.67 18.10
N LEU A 455 -12.52 1.35 17.89
CA LEU A 455 -13.31 0.65 16.87
C LEU A 455 -14.80 0.54 17.25
N VAL A 456 -15.13 0.50 18.52
CA VAL A 456 -16.51 0.46 19.02
C VAL A 456 -17.14 1.85 18.99
N ASP A 457 -16.37 2.88 19.36
CA ASP A 457 -16.84 4.28 19.42
C ASP A 457 -16.85 4.95 18.03
N GLY A 458 -15.90 4.56 17.16
CA GLY A 458 -15.70 5.18 15.85
C GLY A 458 -16.68 4.71 14.80
N SER A 459 -17.09 5.62 13.91
CA SER A 459 -17.74 5.28 12.65
C SER A 459 -16.80 4.46 11.76
N PHE A 460 -17.39 3.67 10.84
CA PHE A 460 -16.66 2.91 9.82
C PHE A 460 -15.67 3.81 9.06
N ASN A 461 -14.38 3.61 9.29
CA ASN A 461 -13.30 4.32 8.61
C ASN A 461 -12.49 3.34 7.76
N PRO A 462 -12.83 3.17 6.46
CA PRO A 462 -12.11 2.28 5.57
C PRO A 462 -10.68 2.78 5.35
N PHE A 463 -9.80 1.88 4.93
CA PHE A 463 -8.46 2.26 4.49
C PHE A 463 -8.54 3.22 3.30
N LEU A 464 -7.65 4.19 3.24
CA LEU A 464 -7.59 5.18 2.15
C LEU A 464 -7.56 4.52 0.76
N TYR A 465 -6.96 3.34 0.66
CA TYR A 465 -6.89 2.55 -0.57
C TYR A 465 -8.24 2.11 -1.14
N PHE A 466 -9.32 2.12 -0.35
CA PHE A 466 -10.68 1.86 -0.85
C PHE A 466 -11.32 3.06 -1.55
N ARG A 467 -10.69 4.23 -1.46
CA ARG A 467 -11.17 5.46 -2.09
C ARG A 467 -10.63 5.66 -3.52
N PHE A 468 -9.64 4.85 -3.95
CA PHE A 468 -8.91 5.03 -5.21
C PHE A 468 -9.11 3.92 -6.22
#